data_614162e647d0f7562cb78a5951dc751a
#
_entry.id   614162e647d0f7562cb78a5951dc751a
#
_cell.length_a   1.000
_cell.length_b   1.000
_cell.length_c   1.000
_cell.angle_alpha   90.00
_cell.angle_beta   90.00
_cell.angle_gamma   90.00
#
_symmetry.space_group_name_H-M   'P 1'
#
loop_
_entity.id
_entity.type
_entity.pdbx_description
1 polymer ?
#
loop_
_entity_poly.entity_id
_entity_poly.type
_entity_poly.pdbx_seq_one_letter_code
_entity_poly.pdbx_strand_id
1 'polypeptide(L)'
;MRTLLSRWTKSPSVAIPDPLWNSALDSLPFLARLTAHERSRLRLLAAQLLAGKQMSAAAGLELTAAIQVSIAVQACLPVLNLGLNWYRGWKSIVVYPTEFLVPRSITDDDGVVHEYVEPIAGEAWDGGPLVLSWADAQQSATGAGAAYSVVIHEFVHKI
;
A
#
# COMPACT_ATOMS: atom_id res chain seq x y z
N MET A 1 -15.63 -7.20 -35.93
CA MET A 1 -15.23 -7.30 -34.50
C MET A 1 -14.29 -6.14 -34.19
N ARG A 2 -14.77 -5.10 -33.52
CA ARG A 2 -13.97 -3.92 -33.15
C ARG A 2 -13.50 -4.13 -31.73
N THR A 3 -12.20 -4.33 -31.57
CA THR A 3 -11.52 -4.42 -30.28
C THR A 3 -11.57 -3.05 -29.59
N LEU A 4 -12.41 -2.92 -28.57
CA LEU A 4 -12.46 -1.76 -27.70
C LEU A 4 -11.20 -1.78 -26.82
N LEU A 5 -10.12 -1.17 -27.30
CA LEU A 5 -9.00 -0.74 -26.48
C LEU A 5 -9.55 0.33 -25.50
N SER A 6 -9.81 -0.05 -24.27
CA SER A 6 -10.19 0.89 -23.23
C SER A 6 -9.05 1.88 -23.02
N ARG A 7 -9.23 3.09 -23.51
CA ARG A 7 -8.33 4.22 -23.28
C ARG A 7 -8.30 4.49 -21.79
N TRP A 8 -7.21 4.14 -21.16
CA TRP A 8 -6.83 4.77 -19.90
C TRP A 8 -6.67 6.27 -20.20
N THR A 9 -7.65 7.07 -19.81
CA THR A 9 -7.48 8.51 -19.82
C THR A 9 -6.33 8.83 -18.87
N LYS A 10 -5.25 9.38 -19.41
CA LYS A 10 -4.14 9.96 -18.65
C LYS A 10 -4.72 11.03 -17.73
N SER A 11 -5.03 10.68 -16.48
CA SER A 11 -5.04 11.69 -15.42
C SER A 11 -3.65 12.32 -15.40
N PRO A 12 -3.54 13.64 -15.29
CA PRO A 12 -2.22 14.27 -15.19
C PRO A 12 -1.50 13.63 -14.01
N SER A 13 -0.41 12.90 -14.30
CA SER A 13 0.40 12.31 -13.25
C SER A 13 1.02 13.47 -12.48
N VAL A 14 0.51 13.75 -11.30
CA VAL A 14 1.17 14.68 -10.37
C VAL A 14 2.49 14.02 -10.02
N ALA A 15 3.58 14.53 -10.59
CA ALA A 15 4.91 14.02 -10.32
C ALA A 15 5.21 14.14 -8.82
N ILE A 16 5.80 13.10 -8.23
CA ILE A 16 6.26 13.16 -6.83
C ILE A 16 7.42 14.18 -6.77
N PRO A 17 7.33 15.24 -5.94
CA PRO A 17 8.42 16.21 -5.79
C PRO A 17 9.72 15.56 -5.29
N ASP A 18 10.87 16.06 -5.75
CA ASP A 18 12.18 15.52 -5.38
C ASP A 18 12.41 15.42 -3.86
N PRO A 19 12.03 16.40 -3.02
CA PRO A 19 12.21 16.27 -1.58
C PRO A 19 11.44 15.10 -0.97
N LEU A 20 10.20 14.85 -1.40
CA LEU A 20 9.39 13.72 -0.93
C LEU A 20 9.93 12.38 -1.45
N TRP A 21 10.40 12.35 -2.69
CA TRP A 21 11.02 11.16 -3.27
C TRP A 21 12.31 10.78 -2.54
N ASN A 22 13.19 11.74 -2.31
CA ASN A 22 14.45 11.53 -1.60
C ASN A 22 14.21 11.08 -0.15
N SER A 23 13.26 11.73 0.54
CA SER A 23 12.86 11.32 1.89
C SER A 23 12.35 9.88 1.94
N ALA A 24 11.58 9.44 0.95
CA ALA A 24 11.13 8.06 0.85
C ALA A 24 12.30 7.09 0.60
N LEU A 25 13.26 7.43 -0.27
CA LEU A 25 14.46 6.61 -0.49
C LEU A 25 15.30 6.46 0.77
N ASP A 26 15.48 7.53 1.53
CA ASP A 26 16.27 7.54 2.76
C ASP A 26 15.61 6.69 3.87
N SER A 27 14.26 6.71 3.92
CA SER A 27 13.51 5.95 4.91
C SER A 27 13.29 4.47 4.55
N LEU A 28 13.59 4.06 3.31
CA LEU A 28 13.38 2.72 2.78
C LEU A 28 14.70 2.11 2.27
N PRO A 29 15.61 1.68 3.16
CA PRO A 29 16.98 1.28 2.80
C PRO A 29 17.04 0.10 1.82
N PHE A 30 16.01 -0.75 1.76
CA PHE A 30 15.95 -1.85 0.79
C PHE A 30 15.87 -1.36 -0.67
N LEU A 31 15.45 -0.12 -0.92
CA LEU A 31 15.44 0.50 -2.26
C LEU A 31 16.85 0.87 -2.77
N ALA A 32 17.85 0.84 -1.90
CA ALA A 32 19.24 1.14 -2.30
C ALA A 32 19.79 0.15 -3.36
N ARG A 33 19.22 -1.06 -3.42
CA ARG A 33 19.60 -2.10 -4.39
C ARG A 33 19.05 -1.86 -5.79
N LEU A 34 18.08 -0.98 -5.96
CA LEU A 34 17.49 -0.68 -7.26
C LEU A 34 18.46 0.15 -8.12
N THR A 35 18.52 -0.16 -9.39
CA THR A 35 19.21 0.63 -10.41
C THR A 35 18.54 2.01 -10.60
N ALA A 36 19.22 2.95 -11.25
CA ALA A 36 18.65 4.25 -11.54
C ALA A 36 17.38 4.15 -12.42
N HIS A 37 17.36 3.20 -13.35
CA HIS A 37 16.20 2.95 -14.22
C HIS A 37 15.01 2.42 -13.42
N GLU A 38 15.24 1.46 -12.53
CA GLU A 38 14.21 0.90 -11.65
C GLU A 38 13.64 1.94 -10.70
N ARG A 39 14.49 2.80 -10.12
CA ARG A 39 14.04 3.93 -9.28
C ARG A 39 13.16 4.92 -10.03
N SER A 40 13.54 5.26 -11.26
CA SER A 40 12.75 6.16 -12.11
C SER A 40 11.39 5.55 -12.45
N ARG A 41 11.36 4.23 -12.75
CA ARG A 41 10.13 3.50 -13.02
C ARG A 41 9.25 3.40 -11.77
N LEU A 42 9.84 3.11 -10.61
CA LEU A 42 9.14 3.03 -9.33
C LEU A 42 8.48 4.37 -8.98
N ARG A 43 9.20 5.48 -9.15
CA ARG A 43 8.68 6.84 -8.93
C ARG A 43 7.47 7.13 -9.81
N LEU A 44 7.54 6.75 -11.08
CA LEU A 44 6.42 6.92 -12.02
C LEU A 44 5.19 6.09 -11.59
N LEU A 45 5.38 4.82 -11.25
CA LEU A 45 4.30 3.94 -10.79
C LEU A 45 3.68 4.45 -9.48
N ALA A 46 4.49 4.91 -8.52
CA ALA A 46 4.01 5.49 -7.27
C ALA A 46 3.16 6.75 -7.51
N ALA A 47 3.59 7.64 -8.41
CA ALA A 47 2.81 8.81 -8.81
C ALA A 47 1.47 8.43 -9.45
N GLN A 48 1.45 7.42 -10.30
CA GLN A 48 0.23 6.89 -10.94
C GLN A 48 -0.69 6.22 -9.92
N LEU A 49 -0.15 5.48 -8.94
CA LEU A 49 -0.92 4.88 -7.86
C LEU A 49 -1.63 5.97 -7.04
N LEU A 50 -0.90 7.01 -6.63
CA LEU A 50 -1.45 8.15 -5.88
C LEU A 50 -2.55 8.88 -6.65
N ALA A 51 -2.43 8.99 -7.96
CA ALA A 51 -3.47 9.60 -8.80
C ALA A 51 -4.70 8.70 -9.00
N GLY A 52 -4.53 7.38 -8.93
CA GLY A 52 -5.59 6.39 -9.23
C GLY A 52 -6.27 5.79 -8.02
N LYS A 53 -5.69 5.89 -6.82
CA LYS A 53 -6.24 5.36 -5.56
C LYS A 53 -6.63 6.48 -4.62
N GLN A 54 -7.65 6.24 -3.83
CA GLN A 54 -8.05 7.15 -2.74
C GLN A 54 -7.40 6.68 -1.45
N MET A 55 -6.58 7.53 -0.87
CA MET A 55 -5.96 7.29 0.43
C MET A 55 -6.59 8.20 1.48
N SER A 56 -7.06 7.62 2.56
CA SER A 56 -7.71 8.34 3.66
C SER A 56 -7.12 7.94 5.00
N ALA A 57 -7.15 8.85 5.95
CA ALA A 57 -6.75 8.58 7.33
C ALA A 57 -7.95 8.20 8.18
N ALA A 58 -7.70 7.39 9.20
CA ALA A 58 -8.65 7.06 10.26
C ALA A 58 -8.04 7.37 11.63
N ALA A 59 -8.88 7.36 12.67
CA ALA A 59 -8.48 7.50 14.07
C ALA A 59 -7.57 8.72 14.36
N GLY A 60 -7.78 9.84 13.67
CA GLY A 60 -7.06 11.08 13.92
C GLY A 60 -5.65 11.16 13.32
N LEU A 61 -5.24 10.21 12.48
CA LEU A 61 -3.98 10.31 11.77
C LEU A 61 -3.98 11.54 10.83
N GLU A 62 -2.94 12.35 10.91
CA GLU A 62 -2.66 13.35 9.87
C GLU A 62 -1.96 12.70 8.68
N LEU A 63 -2.69 12.52 7.59
CA LEU A 63 -2.18 11.86 6.38
C LEU A 63 -1.35 12.85 5.55
N THR A 64 -0.08 12.96 5.87
CA THR A 64 0.85 13.85 5.17
C THR A 64 1.23 13.31 3.78
N ALA A 65 1.72 14.19 2.90
CA ALA A 65 2.24 13.78 1.60
C ALA A 65 3.43 12.79 1.72
N ALA A 66 4.25 12.92 2.76
CA ALA A 66 5.35 12.00 3.03
C ALA A 66 4.86 10.59 3.34
N ILE A 67 3.80 10.45 4.14
CA ILE A 67 3.15 9.16 4.44
C ILE A 67 2.60 8.54 3.15
N GLN A 68 1.87 9.33 2.37
CA GLN A 68 1.27 8.84 1.12
C GLN A 68 2.34 8.36 0.12
N VAL A 69 3.42 9.12 -0.04
CA VAL A 69 4.53 8.76 -0.94
C VAL A 69 5.24 7.50 -0.44
N SER A 70 5.53 7.39 0.86
CA SER A 70 6.17 6.21 1.45
C SER A 70 5.35 4.94 1.21
N ILE A 71 4.04 4.99 1.42
CA ILE A 71 3.13 3.86 1.16
C ILE A 71 3.11 3.53 -0.33
N ALA A 72 2.96 4.53 -1.20
CA ALA A 72 2.89 4.32 -2.65
C ALA A 72 4.16 3.70 -3.24
N VAL A 73 5.33 4.11 -2.75
CA VAL A 73 6.63 3.55 -3.16
C VAL A 73 6.74 2.08 -2.79
N GLN A 74 6.40 1.71 -1.56
CA GLN A 74 6.40 0.32 -1.10
C GLN A 74 5.38 -0.52 -1.87
N ALA A 75 4.17 0.02 -2.07
CA ALA A 75 3.08 -0.62 -2.79
C ALA A 75 3.42 -0.95 -4.24
N CYS A 76 4.21 -0.12 -4.89
CA CYS A 76 4.58 -0.30 -6.30
C CYS A 76 5.76 -1.24 -6.52
N LEU A 77 6.50 -1.62 -5.47
CA LEU A 77 7.65 -2.51 -5.59
C LEU A 77 7.28 -3.90 -6.14
N PRO A 78 6.24 -4.60 -5.63
CA PRO A 78 5.82 -5.90 -6.17
C PRO A 78 5.43 -5.86 -7.65
N VAL A 79 4.87 -4.74 -8.09
CA VAL A 79 4.41 -4.56 -9.47
C VAL A 79 5.37 -3.76 -10.35
N LEU A 80 6.61 -3.54 -9.90
CA LEU A 80 7.61 -2.76 -10.62
C LEU A 80 7.78 -3.22 -12.07
N ASN A 81 7.79 -4.52 -12.31
CA ASN A 81 7.92 -5.12 -13.64
C ASN A 81 6.58 -5.61 -14.23
N LEU A 82 5.52 -5.63 -13.46
CA LEU A 82 4.19 -6.10 -13.86
C LEU A 82 3.26 -4.94 -14.27
N GLY A 83 3.42 -3.76 -13.66
CA GLY A 83 2.59 -2.58 -13.86
C GLY A 83 1.33 -2.57 -12.99
N LEU A 84 0.68 -1.39 -12.90
CA LEU A 84 -0.47 -1.15 -12.00
C LEU A 84 -1.79 -1.83 -12.42
N ASN A 85 -1.82 -2.49 -13.56
CA ASN A 85 -2.99 -3.24 -14.00
C ASN A 85 -3.38 -4.35 -13.01
N TRP A 86 -2.43 -4.87 -12.28
CA TRP A 86 -2.63 -5.89 -11.24
C TRP A 86 -3.40 -5.37 -10.02
N TYR A 87 -3.44 -4.05 -9.82
CA TYR A 87 -4.21 -3.39 -8.76
C TYR A 87 -5.57 -2.87 -9.21
N ARG A 88 -6.14 -3.45 -10.27
CA ARG A 88 -7.50 -3.13 -10.72
C ARG A 88 -8.56 -3.72 -9.77
N GLY A 89 -9.77 -3.16 -9.82
CA GLY A 89 -10.94 -3.72 -9.12
C GLY A 89 -11.19 -3.14 -7.73
N TRP A 90 -10.24 -2.41 -7.15
CA TRP A 90 -10.39 -1.75 -5.86
C TRP A 90 -9.82 -0.31 -5.90
N LYS A 91 -10.23 0.55 -4.95
CA LYS A 91 -9.87 1.98 -5.02
C LYS A 91 -9.33 2.57 -3.73
N SER A 92 -9.69 2.02 -2.56
CA SER A 92 -9.52 2.71 -1.29
C SER A 92 -8.40 2.11 -0.45
N ILE A 93 -7.58 2.99 0.11
CA ILE A 93 -6.56 2.68 1.11
C ILE A 93 -6.92 3.48 2.35
N VAL A 94 -7.06 2.82 3.49
CA VAL A 94 -7.35 3.46 4.78
C VAL A 94 -6.13 3.29 5.68
N VAL A 95 -5.63 4.38 6.24
CA VAL A 95 -4.43 4.39 7.07
C VAL A 95 -4.79 4.78 8.49
N TYR A 96 -4.50 3.88 9.43
CA TYR A 96 -4.60 4.11 10.87
C TYR A 96 -3.25 4.53 11.45
N PRO A 97 -3.21 5.26 12.57
CA PRO A 97 -1.95 5.63 13.21
C PRO A 97 -1.17 4.44 13.76
N THR A 98 -1.89 3.46 14.32
CA THR A 98 -1.36 2.23 14.93
C THR A 98 -2.19 1.02 14.50
N GLU A 99 -1.88 -0.16 15.03
CA GLU A 99 -2.72 -1.35 14.88
C GLU A 99 -4.19 -1.03 15.17
N PHE A 100 -5.08 -1.66 14.42
CA PHE A 100 -6.52 -1.51 14.58
C PHE A 100 -7.15 -2.83 15.00
N LEU A 101 -8.22 -2.73 15.74
CA LEU A 101 -8.92 -3.88 16.30
C LEU A 101 -10.00 -4.37 15.34
N VAL A 102 -9.90 -5.64 14.94
CA VAL A 102 -10.89 -6.27 14.07
C VAL A 102 -11.65 -7.32 14.88
N PRO A 103 -12.99 -7.23 14.99
CA PRO A 103 -13.80 -8.29 15.54
C PRO A 103 -13.70 -9.54 14.67
N ARG A 104 -13.42 -10.67 15.28
CA ARG A 104 -13.38 -11.99 14.64
C ARG A 104 -14.37 -12.92 15.28
N SER A 105 -14.92 -13.82 14.49
CA SER A 105 -15.80 -14.88 14.95
C SER A 105 -15.33 -16.20 14.35
N ILE A 106 -15.08 -17.17 15.19
CA ILE A 106 -14.71 -18.53 14.78
C ILE A 106 -15.74 -19.49 15.38
N THR A 107 -16.25 -20.38 14.56
CA THR A 107 -17.09 -21.51 15.02
C THR A 107 -16.19 -22.73 15.12
N ASP A 108 -16.11 -23.35 16.30
CA ASP A 108 -15.38 -24.58 16.51
C ASP A 108 -16.11 -25.82 15.96
N ASP A 109 -15.46 -26.99 16.04
CA ASP A 109 -16.01 -28.25 15.54
C ASP A 109 -17.25 -28.69 16.27
N ASP A 110 -17.50 -28.18 17.49
CA ASP A 110 -18.68 -28.43 18.31
C ASP A 110 -19.83 -27.43 18.02
N GLY A 111 -19.61 -26.49 17.08
CA GLY A 111 -20.59 -25.50 16.68
C GLY A 111 -20.71 -24.29 17.62
N VAL A 112 -19.74 -24.11 18.53
CA VAL A 112 -19.71 -22.96 19.45
C VAL A 112 -19.04 -21.79 18.76
N VAL A 113 -19.68 -20.62 18.80
CA VAL A 113 -19.16 -19.38 18.24
C VAL A 113 -18.30 -18.67 19.29
N HIS A 114 -17.02 -18.46 18.94
CA HIS A 114 -16.06 -17.70 19.73
C HIS A 114 -15.88 -16.33 19.08
N GLU A 115 -16.23 -15.28 19.80
CA GLU A 115 -15.99 -13.89 19.38
C GLU A 115 -14.76 -13.35 20.12
N TYR A 116 -13.82 -12.78 19.37
CA TYR A 116 -12.64 -12.13 19.93
C TYR A 116 -12.25 -10.92 19.08
N VAL A 117 -11.38 -10.08 19.62
CA VAL A 117 -10.86 -8.91 18.94
C VAL A 117 -9.38 -9.11 18.69
N GLU A 118 -8.96 -8.97 17.44
CA GLU A 118 -7.59 -9.17 17.01
C GLU A 118 -6.95 -7.82 16.62
N PRO A 119 -5.78 -7.45 17.18
CA PRO A 119 -5.00 -6.32 16.70
C PRO A 119 -4.34 -6.69 15.36
N ILE A 120 -4.52 -5.84 14.36
CA ILE A 120 -4.02 -6.08 12.99
C ILE A 120 -3.23 -4.87 12.51
N ALA A 121 -2.06 -5.13 11.92
CA ALA A 121 -1.20 -4.12 11.30
C ALA A 121 -1.61 -3.77 9.85
N GLY A 122 -2.31 -4.68 9.17
CA GLY A 122 -2.82 -4.51 7.82
C GLY A 122 -3.88 -5.53 7.47
N GLU A 123 -4.75 -5.22 6.55
CA GLU A 123 -5.77 -6.13 6.02
C GLU A 123 -6.18 -5.71 4.60
N ALA A 124 -6.18 -6.66 3.68
CA ALA A 124 -6.62 -6.48 2.31
C ALA A 124 -7.95 -7.21 2.10
N TRP A 125 -9.06 -6.47 2.09
CA TRP A 125 -10.39 -7.06 1.88
C TRP A 125 -10.63 -7.34 0.40
N ASP A 126 -11.14 -8.51 0.09
CA ASP A 126 -11.45 -8.89 -1.29
C ASP A 126 -12.49 -7.92 -1.89
N GLY A 127 -12.14 -7.29 -3.02
CA GLY A 127 -12.95 -6.24 -3.67
C GLY A 127 -13.14 -4.95 -2.84
N GLY A 128 -12.70 -4.92 -1.58
CA GLY A 128 -12.85 -3.82 -0.63
C GLY A 128 -11.59 -2.98 -0.44
N PRO A 129 -11.56 -2.14 0.61
CA PRO A 129 -10.41 -1.31 0.96
C PRO A 129 -9.20 -2.15 1.39
N LEU A 130 -8.04 -1.56 1.24
CA LEU A 130 -6.81 -2.01 1.89
C LEU A 130 -6.60 -1.13 3.13
N VAL A 131 -6.39 -1.74 4.28
CA VAL A 131 -6.23 -1.06 5.56
C VAL A 131 -4.82 -1.26 6.07
N LEU A 132 -4.18 -0.21 6.59
CA LEU A 132 -2.79 -0.23 7.06
C LEU A 132 -2.63 0.50 8.39
N SER A 133 -1.78 -0.02 9.26
CA SER A 133 -1.21 0.71 10.40
C SER A 133 0.04 1.46 9.93
N TRP A 134 0.07 2.78 10.14
CA TRP A 134 1.24 3.58 9.78
C TRP A 134 2.45 3.26 10.65
N ALA A 135 2.25 3.05 11.95
CA ALA A 135 3.34 2.69 12.87
C ALA A 135 4.06 1.41 12.40
N ASP A 136 3.29 0.38 12.00
CA ASP A 136 3.84 -0.89 11.51
C ASP A 136 4.47 -0.75 10.12
N ALA A 137 3.85 0.05 9.24
CA ALA A 137 4.42 0.38 7.94
C ALA A 137 5.77 1.09 8.05
N GLN A 138 5.90 2.00 9.02
CA GLN A 138 7.13 2.74 9.28
C GLN A 138 8.20 1.86 9.93
N GLN A 139 7.83 1.05 10.92
CA GLN A 139 8.74 0.15 11.62
C GLN A 139 9.27 -0.94 10.68
N SER A 140 8.42 -1.55 9.88
CA SER A 140 8.81 -2.58 8.91
C SER A 140 9.70 -2.04 7.79
N ALA A 141 9.57 -0.77 7.45
CA ALA A 141 10.38 -0.10 6.45
C ALA A 141 11.85 0.11 6.90
N THR A 142 12.10 0.34 8.19
CA THR A 142 13.43 0.65 8.73
C THR A 142 14.34 -0.56 8.91
N GLY A 143 13.84 -1.78 8.71
CA GLY A 143 14.67 -2.98 8.63
C GLY A 143 15.31 -3.43 9.96
N ALA A 144 14.82 -2.95 11.10
CA ALA A 144 15.27 -3.41 12.41
C ALA A 144 14.81 -4.86 12.69
N GLY A 145 15.36 -5.81 11.96
CA GLY A 145 15.28 -7.23 12.25
C GLY A 145 14.31 -8.08 11.44
N ALA A 146 13.49 -7.52 10.54
CA ALA A 146 12.60 -8.32 9.72
C ALA A 146 12.65 -7.91 8.24
N ALA A 147 12.87 -8.88 7.37
CA ALA A 147 12.68 -8.73 5.92
C ALA A 147 11.18 -8.68 5.55
N TYR A 148 10.37 -7.94 6.33
CA TYR A 148 8.93 -7.89 6.19
C TYR A 148 8.46 -6.44 6.12
N SER A 149 7.70 -6.10 5.09
CA SER A 149 6.98 -4.84 4.98
C SER A 149 5.48 -5.12 4.97
N VAL A 150 4.76 -4.60 5.96
CA VAL A 150 3.30 -4.74 6.03
C VAL A 150 2.63 -4.16 4.78
N VAL A 151 3.13 -3.05 4.25
CA VAL A 151 2.60 -2.46 3.01
C VAL A 151 2.74 -3.42 1.84
N ILE A 152 3.95 -3.94 1.62
CA ILE A 152 4.21 -4.90 0.52
C ILE A 152 3.33 -6.14 0.69
N HIS A 153 3.23 -6.67 1.90
CA HIS A 153 2.42 -7.85 2.22
C HIS A 153 0.95 -7.65 1.81
N GLU A 154 0.33 -6.57 2.29
CA GLU A 154 -1.08 -6.31 2.01
C GLU A 154 -1.34 -5.99 0.52
N PHE A 155 -0.41 -5.32 -0.13
CA PHE A 155 -0.54 -5.06 -1.57
C PHE A 155 -0.36 -6.32 -2.43
N VAL A 156 0.43 -7.29 -2.00
CA VAL A 156 0.53 -8.59 -2.69
C VAL A 156 -0.80 -9.35 -2.64
N HIS A 157 -1.57 -9.23 -1.57
CA HIS A 157 -2.93 -9.78 -1.52
C HIS A 157 -3.91 -9.15 -2.52
N LYS A 158 -3.55 -8.01 -3.13
CA LYS A 158 -4.35 -7.32 -4.16
C LYS A 158 -3.96 -7.69 -5.59
N ILE A 159 -2.94 -8.52 -5.78
CA ILE A 159 -2.51 -9.06 -7.06
C ILE A 159 -3.31 -10.34 -7.40
#